data_008a1af8b330fb35fa32c314fb0eec45
#
_entry.id   008a1af8b330fb35fa32c314fb0eec45
#
_cell.length_a   1.000
_cell.length_b   1.000
_cell.length_c   1.000
_cell.angle_alpha   90.00
_cell.angle_beta   90.00
_cell.angle_gamma   90.00
#
_symmetry.space_group_name_H-M   'P 1'
#
loop_
_entity.id
_entity.type
_entity.pdbx_description
1 polymer ?
#
loop_
_entity_poly.entity_id
_entity_poly.type
_entity_poly.pdbx_seq_one_letter_code
_entity_poly.pdbx_strand_id
1 'polypeptide(L)'
;KCYDIEEIFLENVSKDKELKYLDENYLDYKCLTYKDEPKNIFINKCLNNFYEVEELCKNIRRVVRQRGYRYKDIGVLCRDIDSYENFIRVSFDEFNIPYFIDKKNDIKSNIFVIFLTSIFEIFNYNFSYVSLFKYIKSGLINLTFDEIFLIENFALENGITGYKWKEEFKKNTKIKYSMKKLENDFDEELDYINSIRDRIVSPLLKLFNKVKDKNNVNYFIIEFYNFLENNSIVQNLYDMCKKFTEEKNFIYADELNQTINDIFNVFDEINNVFKDEVMSFSEFGEILMDSISKIEISHVPMRVDEVMIGDVSKLMIGDYKALFVVGCISSNFPKSYKKEDLLSDMDKKYLRNKGIELSGTNVDKNLSERYLMYSIINISREFLYLSYPISDMNSMSLS
;
A
#
# COMPACT_ATOMS: atom_id res chain seq x y z
N LYS A 1 -41.85 -16.47 -0.44
CA LYS A 1 -42.26 -15.05 -0.36
C LYS A 1 -41.86 -14.43 -1.67
N CYS A 2 -42.86 -14.06 -2.53
CA CYS A 2 -42.62 -13.22 -3.69
C CYS A 2 -42.33 -11.81 -3.16
N TYR A 3 -41.22 -11.27 -3.58
CA TYR A 3 -40.91 -9.85 -3.36
C TYR A 3 -41.44 -9.10 -4.56
N ASP A 4 -42.20 -8.04 -4.34
CA ASP A 4 -42.54 -7.11 -5.40
C ASP A 4 -41.23 -6.38 -5.77
N ILE A 5 -40.78 -6.61 -7.00
CA ILE A 5 -39.63 -5.93 -7.56
C ILE A 5 -40.13 -4.68 -8.26
N GLU A 6 -39.85 -3.52 -7.74
CA GLU A 6 -40.11 -2.25 -8.39
C GLU A 6 -38.89 -1.91 -9.27
N GLU A 7 -39.05 -1.95 -10.58
CA GLU A 7 -38.01 -1.51 -11.51
C GLU A 7 -38.02 0.02 -11.57
N ILE A 8 -36.99 0.62 -10.95
CA ILE A 8 -36.78 2.07 -11.05
C ILE A 8 -35.84 2.31 -12.24
N PHE A 9 -36.39 2.83 -13.32
CA PHE A 9 -35.59 3.33 -14.43
C PHE A 9 -35.02 4.69 -14.02
N LEU A 10 -33.74 4.74 -13.72
CA LEU A 10 -33.04 6.00 -13.57
C LEU A 10 -32.98 6.69 -14.92
N GLU A 11 -33.63 7.87 -15.04
CA GLU A 11 -33.52 8.68 -16.24
C GLU A 11 -32.04 8.91 -16.57
N ASN A 12 -31.66 8.52 -17.79
CA ASN A 12 -30.31 8.66 -18.28
C ASN A 12 -29.87 10.12 -18.20
N VAL A 13 -28.92 10.42 -17.33
CA VAL A 13 -28.17 11.65 -17.40
C VAL A 13 -27.61 11.76 -18.82
N SER A 14 -27.72 12.92 -19.46
CA SER A 14 -27.47 13.12 -20.88
C SER A 14 -26.08 12.61 -21.28
N LYS A 15 -26.04 11.43 -21.91
CA LYS A 15 -24.86 10.87 -22.52
C LYS A 15 -24.73 11.34 -23.96
N ASP A 16 -23.50 11.40 -24.47
CA ASP A 16 -23.24 11.56 -25.91
C ASP A 16 -23.89 10.40 -26.68
N LYS A 17 -24.32 10.68 -27.93
CA LYS A 17 -25.01 9.70 -28.77
C LYS A 17 -24.23 8.41 -29.01
N GLU A 18 -22.93 8.50 -29.15
CA GLU A 18 -22.05 7.35 -29.37
C GLU A 18 -21.95 6.47 -28.14
N LEU A 19 -21.77 7.07 -26.97
CA LEU A 19 -21.73 6.35 -25.69
C LEU A 19 -23.07 5.74 -25.35
N LYS A 20 -24.17 6.44 -25.64
CA LYS A 20 -25.53 5.89 -25.47
C LYS A 20 -25.76 4.67 -26.38
N TYR A 21 -25.31 4.75 -27.64
CA TYR A 21 -25.41 3.61 -28.54
C TYR A 21 -24.58 2.41 -28.03
N LEU A 22 -23.38 2.66 -27.54
CA LEU A 22 -22.52 1.63 -26.97
C LEU A 22 -23.16 1.00 -25.71
N ASP A 23 -23.72 1.81 -24.84
CA ASP A 23 -24.41 1.39 -23.62
C ASP A 23 -25.60 0.45 -23.94
N GLU A 24 -26.46 0.84 -24.88
CA GLU A 24 -27.64 0.09 -25.28
C GLU A 24 -27.32 -1.24 -25.98
N ASN A 25 -26.16 -1.36 -26.65
CA ASN A 25 -25.83 -2.51 -27.51
C ASN A 25 -24.68 -3.39 -26.98
N TYR A 26 -23.96 -2.97 -25.91
CA TYR A 26 -22.76 -3.69 -25.44
C TYR A 26 -23.04 -5.10 -24.95
N LEU A 27 -24.19 -5.31 -24.31
CA LEU A 27 -24.56 -6.64 -23.76
C LEU A 27 -25.32 -7.51 -24.76
N ASP A 28 -25.74 -6.94 -25.91
CA ASP A 28 -26.45 -7.68 -26.93
C ASP A 28 -25.55 -8.71 -27.64
N TYR A 29 -26.12 -9.91 -27.91
CA TYR A 29 -25.45 -10.95 -28.68
C TYR A 29 -25.32 -10.61 -30.17
N LYS A 30 -26.12 -9.67 -30.66
CA LYS A 30 -26.06 -9.19 -32.05
C LYS A 30 -25.16 -7.98 -32.12
N CYS A 31 -23.95 -8.16 -32.65
CA CYS A 31 -23.07 -7.04 -32.94
C CYS A 31 -23.69 -6.10 -33.98
N LEU A 32 -24.28 -5.03 -33.52
CA LEU A 32 -24.76 -3.96 -34.40
C LEU A 32 -23.61 -2.98 -34.67
N THR A 33 -23.49 -2.51 -35.90
CA THR A 33 -22.47 -1.56 -36.29
C THR A 33 -23.01 -0.14 -36.17
N TYR A 34 -22.27 0.75 -35.49
CA TYR A 34 -22.57 2.18 -35.46
C TYR A 34 -22.40 2.75 -36.86
N LYS A 35 -23.37 3.56 -37.33
CA LYS A 35 -23.42 4.01 -38.73
C LYS A 35 -22.55 5.22 -39.02
N ASP A 36 -22.34 6.06 -38.02
CA ASP A 36 -21.56 7.28 -38.15
C ASP A 36 -20.10 7.06 -37.72
N GLU A 37 -19.21 7.96 -38.10
CA GLU A 37 -17.81 7.93 -37.67
C GLU A 37 -17.72 8.34 -36.17
N PRO A 38 -17.17 7.49 -35.28
CA PRO A 38 -17.05 7.82 -33.88
C PRO A 38 -16.05 8.96 -33.63
N LYS A 39 -16.43 9.94 -32.80
CA LYS A 39 -15.62 11.12 -32.48
C LYS A 39 -15.26 11.24 -31.00
N ASN A 40 -15.95 10.48 -30.15
CA ASN A 40 -15.81 10.58 -28.71
C ASN A 40 -15.35 9.25 -28.06
N ILE A 41 -15.18 8.20 -28.86
CA ILE A 41 -14.66 6.91 -28.41
C ILE A 41 -13.36 6.62 -29.17
N PHE A 42 -12.27 6.40 -28.42
CA PHE A 42 -10.94 6.18 -28.97
C PHE A 42 -10.33 4.90 -28.43
N ILE A 43 -9.62 4.16 -29.28
CA ILE A 43 -8.82 3.01 -28.90
C ILE A 43 -7.40 3.28 -29.37
N ASN A 44 -6.45 3.33 -28.45
CA ASN A 44 -5.07 3.63 -28.72
C ASN A 44 -4.14 2.47 -28.38
N LYS A 45 -3.20 2.21 -29.29
CA LYS A 45 -2.17 1.20 -29.14
C LYS A 45 -0.85 1.87 -28.82
N CYS A 46 -0.26 1.53 -27.67
CA CYS A 46 0.98 2.11 -27.18
C CYS A 46 2.11 1.08 -27.17
N LEU A 47 3.35 1.54 -27.22
CA LEU A 47 4.52 0.67 -27.27
C LEU A 47 4.68 -0.11 -25.96
N ASN A 48 4.62 0.59 -24.81
CA ASN A 48 4.67 0.01 -23.47
C ASN A 48 3.91 0.89 -22.49
N ASN A 49 3.88 0.49 -21.20
CA ASN A 49 3.16 1.18 -20.13
C ASN A 49 3.63 2.64 -19.95
N PHE A 50 4.92 2.93 -20.09
CA PHE A 50 5.46 4.29 -19.98
C PHE A 50 4.90 5.20 -21.06
N TYR A 51 5.00 4.79 -22.33
CA TYR A 51 4.45 5.56 -23.46
C TYR A 51 2.92 5.66 -23.42
N GLU A 52 2.25 4.65 -22.84
CA GLU A 52 0.80 4.70 -22.65
C GLU A 52 0.42 5.81 -21.68
N VAL A 53 1.12 5.94 -20.56
CA VAL A 53 0.88 7.01 -19.57
C VAL A 53 1.28 8.38 -20.13
N GLU A 54 2.34 8.47 -20.90
CA GLU A 54 2.73 9.72 -21.57
C GLU A 54 1.65 10.20 -22.57
N GLU A 55 1.12 9.28 -23.39
CA GLU A 55 0.00 9.59 -24.29
C GLU A 55 -1.30 9.92 -23.54
N LEU A 56 -1.56 9.26 -22.40
CA LEU A 56 -2.65 9.60 -21.50
C LEU A 56 -2.54 11.06 -21.05
N CYS A 57 -1.38 11.50 -20.55
CA CYS A 57 -1.13 12.88 -20.14
C CYS A 57 -1.35 13.89 -21.27
N LYS A 58 -0.85 13.59 -22.47
CA LYS A 58 -1.06 14.43 -23.68
C LYS A 58 -2.54 14.57 -24.01
N ASN A 59 -3.30 13.48 -23.94
CA ASN A 59 -4.73 13.47 -24.24
C ASN A 59 -5.53 14.19 -23.16
N ILE A 60 -5.22 14.01 -21.86
CA ILE A 60 -5.82 14.78 -20.78
C ILE A 60 -5.62 16.28 -21.02
N ARG A 61 -4.41 16.73 -21.29
CA ARG A 61 -4.14 18.15 -21.59
C ARG A 61 -4.87 18.64 -22.84
N ARG A 62 -5.02 17.78 -23.86
CA ARG A 62 -5.78 18.10 -25.07
C ARG A 62 -7.25 18.32 -24.75
N VAL A 63 -7.87 17.43 -23.98
CA VAL A 63 -9.28 17.50 -23.58
C VAL A 63 -9.53 18.74 -22.72
N VAL A 64 -8.67 19.01 -21.74
CA VAL A 64 -8.77 20.21 -20.90
C VAL A 64 -8.69 21.49 -21.74
N ARG A 65 -7.73 21.58 -22.68
CA ARG A 65 -7.53 22.79 -23.51
C ARG A 65 -8.60 22.97 -24.60
N GLN A 66 -9.01 21.90 -25.24
CA GLN A 66 -9.91 21.99 -26.41
C GLN A 66 -11.38 21.95 -26.03
N ARG A 67 -11.72 21.19 -24.97
CA ARG A 67 -13.12 21.03 -24.52
C ARG A 67 -13.47 21.82 -23.25
N GLY A 68 -12.46 22.45 -22.62
CA GLY A 68 -12.66 23.25 -21.41
C GLY A 68 -13.01 22.44 -20.16
N TYR A 69 -12.69 21.15 -20.14
CA TYR A 69 -12.92 20.31 -18.97
C TYR A 69 -12.01 20.70 -17.83
N ARG A 70 -12.47 20.52 -16.60
CA ARG A 70 -11.65 20.60 -15.39
C ARG A 70 -11.00 19.26 -15.15
N TYR A 71 -9.91 19.24 -14.37
CA TYR A 71 -9.26 17.97 -14.01
C TYR A 71 -10.18 17.05 -13.24
N LYS A 72 -11.03 17.57 -12.37
CA LYS A 72 -12.04 16.79 -11.64
C LYS A 72 -13.13 16.14 -12.54
N ASP A 73 -13.33 16.65 -13.75
CA ASP A 73 -14.26 16.09 -14.72
C ASP A 73 -13.67 14.85 -15.43
N ILE A 74 -12.43 14.49 -15.11
CA ILE A 74 -11.64 13.43 -15.77
C ILE A 74 -11.34 12.31 -14.79
N GLY A 75 -11.73 11.08 -15.15
CA GLY A 75 -11.36 9.86 -14.46
C GLY A 75 -10.35 9.05 -15.27
N VAL A 76 -9.41 8.42 -14.59
CA VAL A 76 -8.47 7.44 -15.17
C VAL A 76 -8.64 6.11 -14.47
N LEU A 77 -9.07 5.12 -15.22
CA LEU A 77 -9.23 3.77 -14.72
C LEU A 77 -7.97 2.97 -15.00
N CYS A 78 -7.37 2.45 -13.94
CA CYS A 78 -6.23 1.56 -13.99
C CYS A 78 -6.50 0.33 -13.11
N ARG A 79 -6.64 -0.84 -13.73
CA ARG A 79 -6.93 -2.09 -13.01
C ARG A 79 -5.73 -2.60 -12.22
N ASP A 80 -4.54 -2.42 -12.75
CA ASP A 80 -3.27 -2.78 -12.13
C ASP A 80 -2.49 -1.51 -11.79
N ILE A 81 -2.95 -0.83 -10.73
CA ILE A 81 -2.34 0.43 -10.29
C ILE A 81 -0.87 0.23 -9.91
N ASP A 82 -0.51 -0.93 -9.34
CA ASP A 82 0.85 -1.20 -8.87
C ASP A 82 1.89 -1.13 -10.00
N SER A 83 1.56 -1.65 -11.17
CA SER A 83 2.45 -1.60 -12.33
C SER A 83 2.51 -0.24 -13.02
N TYR A 84 1.50 0.62 -12.82
CA TYR A 84 1.40 1.94 -13.45
C TYR A 84 1.78 3.11 -12.55
N GLU A 85 1.72 2.96 -11.25
CA GLU A 85 1.85 4.05 -10.26
C GLU A 85 3.10 4.91 -10.49
N ASN A 86 4.26 4.29 -10.63
CA ASN A 86 5.51 5.01 -10.82
C ASN A 86 5.52 5.83 -12.12
N PHE A 87 4.98 5.28 -13.20
CA PHE A 87 4.89 6.00 -14.49
C PHE A 87 3.88 7.15 -14.39
N ILE A 88 2.75 6.93 -13.70
CA ILE A 88 1.74 7.96 -13.46
C ILE A 88 2.35 9.11 -12.67
N ARG A 89 3.00 8.85 -11.55
CA ARG A 89 3.63 9.90 -10.73
C ARG A 89 4.61 10.74 -11.54
N VAL A 90 5.57 10.08 -12.20
CA VAL A 90 6.59 10.78 -12.99
C VAL A 90 5.97 11.60 -14.13
N SER A 91 5.10 10.99 -14.94
CA SER A 91 4.55 11.68 -16.12
C SER A 91 3.55 12.77 -15.74
N PHE A 92 2.67 12.55 -14.76
CA PHE A 92 1.71 13.58 -14.35
C PHE A 92 2.40 14.79 -13.74
N ASP A 93 3.47 14.58 -12.96
CA ASP A 93 4.30 15.67 -12.40
C ASP A 93 5.03 16.42 -13.53
N GLU A 94 5.63 15.74 -14.51
CA GLU A 94 6.30 16.36 -15.68
C GLU A 94 5.32 17.20 -16.51
N PHE A 95 4.11 16.67 -16.74
CA PHE A 95 3.06 17.38 -17.45
C PHE A 95 2.31 18.42 -16.61
N ASN A 96 2.64 18.57 -15.31
CA ASN A 96 1.94 19.46 -14.36
C ASN A 96 0.42 19.22 -14.34
N ILE A 97 0.00 17.96 -14.31
CA ILE A 97 -1.40 17.55 -14.19
C ILE A 97 -1.66 17.22 -12.72
N PRO A 98 -2.57 17.93 -12.03
CA PRO A 98 -2.94 17.54 -10.66
C PRO A 98 -3.73 16.25 -10.67
N TYR A 99 -3.35 15.32 -9.79
CA TYR A 99 -3.95 13.98 -9.74
C TYR A 99 -4.05 13.47 -8.31
N PHE A 100 -4.98 12.56 -8.13
CA PHE A 100 -5.13 11.75 -6.94
C PHE A 100 -5.22 10.26 -7.32
N ILE A 101 -4.37 9.43 -6.72
CA ILE A 101 -4.41 7.97 -6.91
C ILE A 101 -5.14 7.37 -5.71
N ASP A 102 -6.34 6.84 -5.93
CA ASP A 102 -7.09 6.12 -4.92
C ASP A 102 -6.56 4.67 -4.82
N LYS A 103 -5.43 4.56 -4.16
CA LYS A 103 -4.79 3.28 -3.85
C LYS A 103 -4.73 3.10 -2.35
N LYS A 104 -5.02 1.90 -1.90
CA LYS A 104 -4.78 1.50 -0.53
C LYS A 104 -3.30 1.21 -0.36
N ASN A 105 -2.64 1.97 0.51
CA ASN A 105 -1.24 1.74 0.80
C ASN A 105 -1.08 0.57 1.78
N ASP A 106 -0.07 -0.27 1.53
CA ASP A 106 0.31 -1.32 2.47
C ASP A 106 0.96 -0.67 3.70
N ILE A 107 0.33 -0.83 4.83
CA ILE A 107 0.81 -0.30 6.11
C ILE A 107 2.20 -0.85 6.51
N LYS A 108 2.62 -1.98 5.94
CA LYS A 108 3.90 -2.64 6.28
C LYS A 108 5.13 -1.79 6.01
N SER A 109 5.04 -0.85 5.08
CA SER A 109 6.11 0.11 4.78
C SER A 109 6.16 1.31 5.73
N ASN A 110 5.14 1.48 6.59
CA ASN A 110 5.08 2.58 7.53
C ASN A 110 6.16 2.43 8.63
N ILE A 111 6.80 3.53 8.97
CA ILE A 111 7.90 3.58 9.94
C ILE A 111 7.49 3.00 11.30
N PHE A 112 6.28 3.30 11.77
CA PHE A 112 5.80 2.81 13.05
C PHE A 112 5.60 1.29 13.03
N VAL A 113 5.04 0.75 11.93
CA VAL A 113 4.87 -0.71 11.76
C VAL A 113 6.23 -1.42 11.66
N ILE A 114 7.19 -0.85 10.92
CA ILE A 114 8.56 -1.38 10.86
C ILE A 114 9.19 -1.42 12.25
N PHE A 115 9.01 -0.36 13.04
CA PHE A 115 9.51 -0.28 14.41
C PHE A 115 8.89 -1.37 15.29
N LEU A 116 7.56 -1.50 15.30
CA LEU A 116 6.86 -2.52 16.09
C LEU A 116 7.28 -3.93 15.68
N THR A 117 7.30 -4.22 14.38
CA THR A 117 7.75 -5.51 13.85
C THR A 117 9.17 -5.84 14.30
N SER A 118 10.07 -4.85 14.28
CA SER A 118 11.47 -5.04 14.67
C SER A 118 11.62 -5.46 16.14
N ILE A 119 10.77 -4.98 17.04
CA ILE A 119 10.81 -5.36 18.47
C ILE A 119 10.52 -6.86 18.64
N PHE A 120 9.48 -7.37 17.96
CA PHE A 120 9.17 -8.80 18.00
C PHE A 120 10.24 -9.64 17.29
N GLU A 121 10.76 -9.16 16.17
CA GLU A 121 11.89 -9.83 15.49
C GLU A 121 13.14 -9.87 16.39
N ILE A 122 13.47 -8.80 17.12
CA ILE A 122 14.60 -8.77 18.07
C ILE A 122 14.39 -9.78 19.19
N PHE A 123 13.17 -9.88 19.71
CA PHE A 123 12.84 -10.86 20.74
C PHE A 123 12.99 -12.30 20.23
N ASN A 124 12.39 -12.59 19.07
CA ASN A 124 12.35 -13.95 18.49
C ASN A 124 13.72 -14.41 17.95
N TYR A 125 14.47 -13.49 17.31
CA TYR A 125 15.75 -13.81 16.66
C TYR A 125 16.98 -13.34 17.47
N ASN A 126 16.80 -13.09 18.76
CA ASN A 126 17.86 -12.80 19.72
C ASN A 126 18.86 -11.74 19.21
N PHE A 127 18.38 -10.52 18.93
CA PHE A 127 19.21 -9.39 18.49
C PHE A 127 19.98 -9.66 17.17
N SER A 128 19.30 -10.23 16.18
CA SER A 128 19.88 -10.36 14.85
C SER A 128 20.25 -8.99 14.27
N TYR A 129 21.28 -8.93 13.42
CA TYR A 129 21.71 -7.68 12.79
C TYR A 129 20.53 -6.98 12.07
N VAL A 130 19.79 -7.73 11.26
CA VAL A 130 18.71 -7.17 10.46
C VAL A 130 17.60 -6.57 11.33
N SER A 131 17.13 -7.32 12.34
CA SER A 131 16.04 -6.85 13.22
C SER A 131 16.46 -5.64 14.06
N LEU A 132 17.68 -5.66 14.60
CA LEU A 132 18.16 -4.57 15.45
C LEU A 132 18.39 -3.29 14.63
N PHE A 133 18.94 -3.38 13.41
CA PHE A 133 19.14 -2.19 12.59
C PHE A 133 17.85 -1.68 11.92
N LYS A 134 16.82 -2.49 11.73
CA LYS A 134 15.47 -2.00 11.46
C LYS A 134 14.95 -1.11 12.60
N TYR A 135 15.11 -1.57 13.84
CA TYR A 135 14.72 -0.82 15.05
C TYR A 135 15.52 0.50 15.17
N ILE A 136 16.85 0.45 15.05
CA ILE A 136 17.72 1.62 15.17
C ILE A 136 17.44 2.65 14.06
N LYS A 137 17.30 2.21 12.81
CA LYS A 137 17.10 3.08 11.64
C LYS A 137 15.67 3.56 11.44
N SER A 138 14.74 3.18 12.31
CA SER A 138 13.36 3.68 12.28
C SER A 138 13.25 5.20 12.53
N GLY A 139 14.28 5.82 13.12
CA GLY A 139 14.25 7.23 13.51
C GLY A 139 13.40 7.53 14.74
N LEU A 140 12.84 6.49 15.39
CA LEU A 140 12.00 6.64 16.58
C LEU A 140 12.79 6.57 17.90
N ILE A 141 14.06 6.23 17.82
CA ILE A 141 14.98 6.21 18.97
C ILE A 141 15.80 7.50 18.94
N ASN A 142 16.07 8.07 20.11
CA ASN A 142 16.89 9.28 20.25
C ASN A 142 18.36 9.01 19.96
N LEU A 143 18.69 8.85 18.68
CA LEU A 143 20.05 8.69 18.17
C LEU A 143 20.28 9.64 16.99
N THR A 144 21.46 10.21 16.90
CA THR A 144 21.88 10.97 15.73
C THR A 144 22.33 10.05 14.60
N PHE A 145 22.35 10.56 13.36
CA PHE A 145 22.85 9.79 12.21
C PHE A 145 24.33 9.35 12.41
N ASP A 146 25.14 10.20 13.03
CA ASP A 146 26.55 9.87 13.31
C ASP A 146 26.68 8.74 14.33
N GLU A 147 25.83 8.72 15.36
CA GLU A 147 25.77 7.64 16.33
C GLU A 147 25.31 6.31 15.71
N ILE A 148 24.30 6.37 14.85
CA ILE A 148 23.82 5.17 14.11
C ILE A 148 24.94 4.62 13.22
N PHE A 149 25.62 5.50 12.47
CA PHE A 149 26.72 5.13 11.60
C PHE A 149 27.90 4.54 12.40
N LEU A 150 28.25 5.16 13.52
CA LEU A 150 29.34 4.71 14.38
C LEU A 150 29.08 3.30 14.94
N ILE A 151 27.90 3.07 15.53
CA ILE A 151 27.58 1.77 16.12
C ILE A 151 27.39 0.68 15.07
N GLU A 152 26.88 1.03 13.88
CA GLU A 152 26.76 0.07 12.77
C GLU A 152 28.13 -0.39 12.27
N ASN A 153 29.04 0.54 12.01
CA ASN A 153 30.40 0.21 11.59
C ASN A 153 31.12 -0.64 12.64
N PHE A 154 31.02 -0.23 13.91
CA PHE A 154 31.60 -0.99 15.00
C PHE A 154 31.06 -2.42 15.08
N ALA A 155 29.74 -2.57 14.94
CA ALA A 155 29.08 -3.88 14.97
C ALA A 155 29.51 -4.78 13.80
N LEU A 156 29.62 -4.22 12.60
CA LEU A 156 30.06 -4.95 11.40
C LEU A 156 31.54 -5.37 11.51
N GLU A 157 32.43 -4.45 11.92
CA GLU A 157 33.86 -4.72 12.06
C GLU A 157 34.17 -5.78 13.10
N ASN A 158 33.41 -5.79 14.21
CA ASN A 158 33.66 -6.71 15.33
C ASN A 158 32.73 -7.94 15.30
N GLY A 159 31.89 -8.09 14.26
CA GLY A 159 30.96 -9.20 14.15
C GLY A 159 30.02 -9.29 15.36
N ILE A 160 29.46 -8.14 15.78
CA ILE A 160 28.55 -8.05 16.91
C ILE A 160 27.14 -8.47 16.42
N THR A 161 26.67 -9.57 16.94
CA THR A 161 25.30 -10.09 16.66
C THR A 161 24.82 -10.96 17.82
N GLY A 162 23.51 -11.10 17.95
CA GLY A 162 22.92 -11.98 18.96
C GLY A 162 23.21 -11.53 20.39
N TYR A 163 23.63 -12.48 21.22
CA TYR A 163 23.88 -12.24 22.65
C TYR A 163 24.96 -11.19 22.94
N LYS A 164 25.87 -10.94 21.99
CA LYS A 164 26.94 -9.95 22.15
C LYS A 164 26.42 -8.53 22.39
N TRP A 165 25.22 -8.22 21.91
CA TRP A 165 24.57 -6.94 22.17
C TRP A 165 24.14 -6.76 23.63
N LYS A 166 23.94 -7.87 24.36
CA LYS A 166 23.53 -7.85 25.78
C LYS A 166 24.67 -7.57 26.73
N GLU A 167 25.91 -7.75 26.26
CA GLU A 167 27.11 -7.53 27.04
C GLU A 167 27.79 -6.21 26.64
N GLU A 168 28.53 -5.65 27.56
CA GLU A 168 29.37 -4.49 27.30
C GLU A 168 30.48 -4.84 26.29
N PHE A 169 30.64 -3.99 25.29
CA PHE A 169 31.66 -4.19 24.26
C PHE A 169 33.03 -4.01 24.87
N LYS A 170 33.90 -4.98 24.63
CA LYS A 170 35.25 -5.01 25.16
C LYS A 170 36.27 -4.78 24.05
N LYS A 171 37.42 -4.25 24.42
CA LYS A 171 38.54 -4.03 23.52
C LYS A 171 38.93 -5.35 22.83
N ASN A 172 38.66 -5.48 21.57
CA ASN A 172 39.08 -6.65 20.80
C ASN A 172 40.40 -6.30 20.09
N THR A 173 41.47 -7.05 20.35
CA THR A 173 42.82 -6.82 19.86
C THR A 173 43.00 -6.82 18.33
N LYS A 174 41.89 -6.86 17.57
CA LYS A 174 41.87 -6.86 16.12
C LYS A 174 41.38 -5.56 15.47
N ILE A 175 41.29 -4.46 16.21
CA ILE A 175 40.98 -3.15 15.61
C ILE A 175 42.22 -2.72 14.81
N LYS A 176 42.28 -3.18 13.57
CA LYS A 176 43.19 -2.68 12.54
C LYS A 176 42.54 -1.54 11.81
N TYR A 177 42.45 -0.36 12.40
CA TYR A 177 42.29 0.82 11.59
C TYR A 177 43.42 1.82 11.94
N SER A 178 44.19 2.03 10.93
CA SER A 178 45.29 2.96 10.87
C SER A 178 44.79 4.39 11.07
N MET A 179 45.03 4.91 12.24
CA MET A 179 45.59 6.22 12.44
C MET A 179 46.12 6.18 13.86
N LYS A 180 47.34 6.62 14.04
CA LYS A 180 48.02 6.76 15.33
C LYS A 180 47.17 7.64 16.27
N LYS A 181 46.11 7.07 16.86
CA LYS A 181 45.42 7.64 18.02
C LYS A 181 46.10 7.07 19.27
N LEU A 182 46.33 7.92 20.24
CA LEU A 182 46.88 7.56 21.55
C LEU A 182 45.94 6.56 22.25
N GLU A 183 46.46 5.63 23.06
CA GLU A 183 45.65 4.59 23.73
C GLU A 183 44.47 5.16 24.53
N ASN A 184 44.58 6.34 25.11
CA ASN A 184 43.55 7.02 25.88
C ASN A 184 42.32 7.42 25.00
N ASP A 185 42.51 7.80 23.74
CA ASP A 185 41.43 8.18 22.82
C ASP A 185 40.55 6.97 22.46
N PHE A 186 41.13 5.74 22.52
CA PHE A 186 40.36 4.51 22.21
C PHE A 186 39.43 4.08 23.35
N ASP A 187 39.80 4.29 24.59
CA ASP A 187 38.97 3.91 25.72
C ASP A 187 37.78 4.87 25.84
N GLU A 188 37.97 6.15 25.59
CA GLU A 188 36.88 7.14 25.52
C GLU A 188 35.90 6.86 24.36
N GLU A 189 36.41 6.45 23.20
CA GLU A 189 35.59 6.09 22.05
C GLU A 189 34.75 4.82 22.30
N LEU A 190 35.34 3.81 22.95
CA LEU A 190 34.67 2.58 23.34
C LEU A 190 33.57 2.83 24.39
N ASP A 191 33.87 3.66 25.38
CA ASP A 191 32.89 4.08 26.40
C ASP A 191 31.71 4.82 25.76
N TYR A 192 32.01 5.68 24.77
CA TYR A 192 30.95 6.36 24.01
C TYR A 192 30.10 5.37 23.20
N ILE A 193 30.69 4.41 22.51
CA ILE A 193 29.98 3.36 21.78
C ILE A 193 29.11 2.51 22.73
N ASN A 194 29.66 2.17 23.92
CA ASN A 194 28.90 1.46 24.95
C ASN A 194 27.70 2.29 25.46
N SER A 195 27.86 3.60 25.60
CA SER A 195 26.76 4.48 25.97
C SER A 195 25.64 4.50 24.92
N ILE A 196 25.98 4.46 23.64
CA ILE A 196 25.02 4.34 22.53
C ILE A 196 24.34 2.98 22.60
N ARG A 197 25.11 1.89 22.76
CA ARG A 197 24.56 0.55 22.94
C ARG A 197 23.55 0.49 24.08
N ASP A 198 23.87 1.08 25.22
CA ASP A 198 23.00 1.06 26.40
C ASP A 198 21.68 1.81 26.14
N ARG A 199 21.70 2.90 25.41
CA ARG A 199 20.48 3.61 25.00
C ARG A 199 19.59 2.75 24.08
N ILE A 200 20.18 1.88 23.27
CA ILE A 200 19.46 0.97 22.37
C ILE A 200 18.94 -0.26 23.10
N VAL A 201 19.83 -0.94 23.83
CA VAL A 201 19.60 -2.30 24.30
C VAL A 201 18.92 -2.34 25.66
N SER A 202 19.25 -1.41 26.59
CA SER A 202 18.67 -1.42 27.94
C SER A 202 17.15 -1.30 27.97
N PRO A 203 16.48 -0.46 27.16
CA PRO A 203 15.03 -0.43 27.09
C PRO A 203 14.43 -1.76 26.63
N LEU A 204 15.02 -2.38 25.59
CA LEU A 204 14.57 -3.66 25.08
C LEU A 204 14.74 -4.78 26.11
N LEU A 205 15.87 -4.84 26.81
CA LEU A 205 16.09 -5.84 27.84
C LEU A 205 15.12 -5.68 29.02
N LYS A 206 14.80 -4.44 29.40
CA LYS A 206 13.78 -4.19 30.43
C LYS A 206 12.42 -4.71 30.01
N LEU A 207 11.98 -4.46 28.78
CA LEU A 207 10.74 -4.99 28.23
C LEU A 207 10.79 -6.53 28.21
N PHE A 208 11.83 -7.12 27.60
CA PHE A 208 11.92 -8.57 27.40
C PHE A 208 11.99 -9.34 28.74
N ASN A 209 12.60 -8.81 29.76
CA ASN A 209 12.60 -9.42 31.09
C ASN A 209 11.21 -9.48 31.72
N LYS A 210 10.33 -8.53 31.38
CA LYS A 210 8.95 -8.51 31.87
C LYS A 210 8.05 -9.48 31.09
N VAL A 211 8.27 -9.58 29.76
CA VAL A 211 7.40 -10.36 28.86
C VAL A 211 7.95 -11.75 28.51
N LYS A 212 9.01 -12.22 29.15
CA LYS A 212 9.65 -13.52 28.86
C LYS A 212 8.76 -14.71 29.18
N ASP A 213 7.92 -14.59 30.23
CA ASP A 213 7.03 -15.64 30.68
C ASP A 213 5.65 -15.46 30.05
N LYS A 214 4.89 -16.57 29.92
CA LYS A 214 3.50 -16.51 29.45
C LYS A 214 2.66 -15.66 30.42
N ASN A 215 1.84 -14.79 29.84
CA ASN A 215 0.95 -13.93 30.61
C ASN A 215 -0.32 -13.62 29.80
N ASN A 216 -1.28 -12.94 30.41
CA ASN A 216 -2.47 -12.52 29.70
C ASN A 216 -2.16 -11.37 28.73
N VAL A 217 -2.99 -11.23 27.70
CA VAL A 217 -2.82 -10.22 26.65
C VAL A 217 -2.82 -8.80 27.22
N ASN A 218 -3.70 -8.52 28.17
CA ASN A 218 -3.78 -7.21 28.82
C ASN A 218 -2.44 -6.81 29.49
N TYR A 219 -1.73 -7.75 30.10
CA TYR A 219 -0.41 -7.50 30.68
C TYR A 219 0.61 -7.10 29.61
N PHE A 220 0.65 -7.82 28.49
CA PHE A 220 1.58 -7.49 27.39
C PHE A 220 1.29 -6.12 26.80
N ILE A 221 0.01 -5.78 26.60
CA ILE A 221 -0.39 -4.46 26.11
C ILE A 221 0.06 -3.35 27.05
N ILE A 222 -0.18 -3.50 28.36
CA ILE A 222 0.25 -2.50 29.36
C ILE A 222 1.77 -2.33 29.36
N GLU A 223 2.54 -3.43 29.33
CA GLU A 223 4.00 -3.34 29.32
C GLU A 223 4.53 -2.75 28.00
N PHE A 224 3.83 -3.00 26.90
CA PHE A 224 4.17 -2.42 25.62
C PHE A 224 3.88 -0.92 25.56
N TYR A 225 2.73 -0.47 26.08
CA TYR A 225 2.43 0.96 26.25
C TYR A 225 3.45 1.66 27.13
N ASN A 226 3.79 1.06 28.27
CA ASN A 226 4.83 1.59 29.16
C ASN A 226 6.19 1.70 28.46
N PHE A 227 6.52 0.74 27.59
CA PHE A 227 7.75 0.78 26.80
C PHE A 227 7.73 1.94 25.78
N LEU A 228 6.63 2.14 25.07
CA LEU A 228 6.49 3.22 24.09
C LEU A 228 6.57 4.60 24.75
N GLU A 229 5.92 4.76 25.91
CA GLU A 229 5.87 6.03 26.64
C GLU A 229 7.24 6.35 27.30
N ASN A 230 7.81 5.40 28.07
CA ASN A 230 9.07 5.62 28.77
C ASN A 230 10.26 5.90 27.85
N ASN A 231 10.19 5.49 26.59
CA ASN A 231 11.21 5.75 25.59
C ASN A 231 10.85 6.89 24.63
N SER A 232 9.80 7.66 24.92
CA SER A 232 9.35 8.82 24.14
C SER A 232 9.00 8.47 22.68
N ILE A 233 8.68 7.21 22.37
CA ILE A 233 8.42 6.78 20.98
C ILE A 233 7.19 7.49 20.41
N VAL A 234 6.12 7.60 21.22
CA VAL A 234 4.89 8.29 20.81
C VAL A 234 5.15 9.78 20.54
N GLN A 235 5.97 10.42 21.39
CA GLN A 235 6.36 11.82 21.17
C GLN A 235 7.18 11.99 19.89
N ASN A 236 8.14 11.12 19.66
CA ASN A 236 8.98 11.14 18.46
C ASN A 236 8.16 10.93 17.17
N LEU A 237 7.10 10.08 17.22
CA LEU A 237 6.16 9.92 16.11
C LEU A 237 5.42 11.24 15.81
N TYR A 238 4.88 11.92 16.84
CA TYR A 238 4.20 13.20 16.64
C TYR A 238 5.14 14.30 16.18
N ASP A 239 6.39 14.33 16.67
CA ASP A 239 7.40 15.29 16.21
C ASP A 239 7.78 15.04 14.74
N MET A 240 7.80 13.77 14.31
CA MET A 240 7.99 13.40 12.90
C MET A 240 6.82 13.87 12.04
N CYS A 241 5.56 13.72 12.51
CA CYS A 241 4.38 14.26 11.81
C CYS A 241 4.47 15.78 11.62
N LYS A 242 4.88 16.51 12.68
CA LYS A 242 5.09 17.97 12.59
C LYS A 242 6.16 18.32 11.57
N LYS A 243 7.29 17.62 11.58
CA LYS A 243 8.37 17.83 10.62
C LYS A 243 7.90 17.65 9.19
N PHE A 244 7.15 16.57 8.87
CA PHE A 244 6.57 16.38 7.55
C PHE A 244 5.60 17.52 7.17
N THR A 245 4.83 18.02 8.13
CA THR A 245 3.92 19.14 7.91
C THR A 245 4.70 20.44 7.59
N GLU A 246 5.78 20.73 8.30
CA GLU A 246 6.66 21.87 8.07
C GLU A 246 7.37 21.79 6.71
N GLU A 247 7.77 20.59 6.28
CA GLU A 247 8.33 20.30 4.98
C GLU A 247 7.27 20.28 3.85
N LYS A 248 5.99 20.60 4.17
CA LYS A 248 4.83 20.57 3.25
C LYS A 248 4.53 19.20 2.66
N ASN A 249 4.94 18.16 3.34
CA ASN A 249 4.68 16.78 2.95
C ASN A 249 3.45 16.25 3.68
N PHE A 250 2.30 16.88 3.41
CA PHE A 250 1.05 16.64 4.13
C PHE A 250 0.53 15.19 4.00
N ILE A 251 0.78 14.55 2.86
CA ILE A 251 0.34 13.17 2.62
C ILE A 251 1.00 12.22 3.63
N TYR A 252 2.32 12.31 3.79
CA TYR A 252 3.04 11.45 4.75
C TYR A 252 2.70 11.79 6.21
N ALA A 253 2.45 13.07 6.51
CA ALA A 253 2.03 13.47 7.85
C ALA A 253 0.67 12.88 8.21
N ASP A 254 -0.29 12.93 7.29
CA ASP A 254 -1.64 12.39 7.47
C ASP A 254 -1.62 10.86 7.55
N GLU A 255 -0.88 10.21 6.65
CA GLU A 255 -0.68 8.75 6.67
C GLU A 255 -0.09 8.26 8.00
N LEU A 256 0.94 8.94 8.51
CA LEU A 256 1.54 8.57 9.79
C LEU A 256 0.58 8.80 10.96
N ASN A 257 -0.16 9.91 10.99
CA ASN A 257 -1.17 10.17 12.01
C ASN A 257 -2.29 9.12 11.99
N GLN A 258 -2.80 8.78 10.81
CA GLN A 258 -3.81 7.73 10.66
C GLN A 258 -3.27 6.39 11.13
N THR A 259 -2.05 6.01 10.71
CA THR A 259 -1.40 4.77 11.15
C THR A 259 -1.26 4.69 12.67
N ILE A 260 -0.87 5.78 13.34
CA ILE A 260 -0.74 5.80 14.80
C ILE A 260 -2.09 5.49 15.45
N ASN A 261 -3.15 6.17 15.02
CA ASN A 261 -4.49 5.97 15.58
C ASN A 261 -5.01 4.55 15.32
N ASP A 262 -4.84 4.04 14.10
CA ASP A 262 -5.33 2.72 13.72
C ASP A 262 -4.59 1.60 14.47
N ILE A 263 -3.28 1.74 14.69
CA ILE A 263 -2.51 0.78 15.50
C ILE A 263 -2.98 0.78 16.95
N PHE A 264 -3.22 1.95 17.55
CA PHE A 264 -3.74 2.00 18.91
C PHE A 264 -5.16 1.42 19.01
N ASN A 265 -6.02 1.64 18.02
CA ASN A 265 -7.32 0.98 17.94
C ASN A 265 -7.18 -0.55 17.87
N VAL A 266 -6.20 -1.07 17.12
CA VAL A 266 -5.93 -2.52 17.07
C VAL A 266 -5.49 -3.07 18.44
N PHE A 267 -4.67 -2.33 19.20
CA PHE A 267 -4.34 -2.74 20.58
C PHE A 267 -5.59 -2.85 21.45
N ASP A 268 -6.50 -1.88 21.35
CA ASP A 268 -7.75 -1.88 22.10
C ASP A 268 -8.68 -3.02 21.66
N GLU A 269 -8.78 -3.30 20.37
CA GLU A 269 -9.56 -4.41 19.83
C GLU A 269 -9.02 -5.77 20.30
N ILE A 270 -7.70 -5.97 20.20
CA ILE A 270 -7.05 -7.20 20.70
C ILE A 270 -7.28 -7.35 22.21
N ASN A 271 -7.17 -6.28 22.97
CA ASN A 271 -7.45 -6.31 24.39
C ASN A 271 -8.90 -6.69 24.69
N ASN A 272 -9.86 -6.15 23.94
CA ASN A 272 -11.28 -6.46 24.15
C ASN A 272 -11.62 -7.92 23.86
N VAL A 273 -10.95 -8.53 22.88
CA VAL A 273 -11.22 -9.91 22.43
C VAL A 273 -10.44 -10.94 23.27
N PHE A 274 -9.17 -10.67 23.57
CA PHE A 274 -8.23 -11.65 24.14
C PHE A 274 -7.74 -11.31 25.56
N LYS A 275 -8.36 -10.34 26.23
CA LYS A 275 -7.90 -9.75 27.49
C LYS A 275 -7.35 -10.75 28.51
N ASP A 276 -8.08 -11.84 28.75
CA ASP A 276 -7.79 -12.84 29.79
C ASP A 276 -7.07 -14.09 29.24
N GLU A 277 -6.86 -14.15 27.92
CA GLU A 277 -6.14 -15.25 27.28
C GLU A 277 -4.65 -15.23 27.63
N VAL A 278 -4.12 -16.38 28.04
CA VAL A 278 -2.72 -16.55 28.44
C VAL A 278 -1.92 -17.11 27.25
N MET A 279 -0.93 -16.36 26.81
CA MET A 279 -0.07 -16.72 25.69
C MET A 279 1.37 -16.28 25.89
N SER A 280 2.27 -16.66 24.98
CA SER A 280 3.63 -16.14 24.94
C SER A 280 3.67 -14.78 24.25
N PHE A 281 4.73 -13.98 24.52
CA PHE A 281 4.90 -12.71 23.84
C PHE A 281 5.08 -12.84 22.31
N SER A 282 5.63 -13.96 21.84
CA SER A 282 5.72 -14.28 20.41
C SER A 282 4.33 -14.50 19.78
N GLU A 283 3.46 -15.27 20.43
CA GLU A 283 2.08 -15.50 19.98
C GLU A 283 1.29 -14.20 19.95
N PHE A 284 1.44 -13.36 20.98
CA PHE A 284 0.86 -12.02 21.02
C PHE A 284 1.35 -11.16 19.83
N GLY A 285 2.65 -11.20 19.57
CA GLY A 285 3.26 -10.48 18.43
C GLY A 285 2.71 -10.94 17.07
N GLU A 286 2.50 -12.24 16.87
CA GLU A 286 1.89 -12.78 15.65
C GLU A 286 0.47 -12.27 15.45
N ILE A 287 -0.36 -12.30 16.50
CA ILE A 287 -1.74 -11.78 16.47
C ILE A 287 -1.74 -10.29 16.16
N LEU A 288 -0.89 -9.52 16.82
CA LEU A 288 -0.78 -8.08 16.62
C LEU A 288 -0.35 -7.74 15.19
N MET A 289 0.71 -8.37 14.69
CA MET A 289 1.21 -8.11 13.33
C MET A 289 0.23 -8.56 12.25
N ASP A 290 -0.46 -9.67 12.43
CA ASP A 290 -1.51 -10.11 11.51
C ASP A 290 -2.68 -9.11 11.49
N SER A 291 -3.10 -8.62 12.65
CA SER A 291 -4.15 -7.61 12.75
C SER A 291 -3.74 -6.28 12.12
N ILE A 292 -2.53 -5.79 12.40
CA ILE A 292 -1.97 -4.58 11.76
C ILE A 292 -1.89 -4.75 10.24
N SER A 293 -1.51 -5.92 9.75
CA SER A 293 -1.38 -6.17 8.30
C SER A 293 -2.70 -6.05 7.53
N LYS A 294 -3.84 -6.06 8.21
CA LYS A 294 -5.18 -5.91 7.63
C LYS A 294 -5.67 -4.46 7.61
N ILE A 295 -4.93 -3.55 8.25
CA ILE A 295 -5.25 -2.13 8.20
C ILE A 295 -4.98 -1.61 6.78
N GLU A 296 -5.97 -0.94 6.22
CA GLU A 296 -5.90 -0.30 4.92
C GLU A 296 -5.93 1.21 5.09
N ILE A 297 -4.84 1.87 4.75
CA ILE A 297 -4.78 3.33 4.80
C ILE A 297 -5.38 3.89 3.52
N SER A 298 -6.38 4.74 3.66
CA SER A 298 -7.04 5.43 2.56
C SER A 298 -6.70 6.91 2.61
N HIS A 299 -6.25 7.44 1.49
CA HIS A 299 -6.03 8.89 1.36
C HIS A 299 -7.29 9.60 0.90
N VAL A 300 -7.43 10.86 1.31
CA VAL A 300 -8.49 11.75 0.84
C VAL A 300 -7.89 12.73 -0.16
N PRO A 301 -8.56 13.02 -1.29
CA PRO A 301 -8.10 14.04 -2.24
C PRO A 301 -7.83 15.38 -1.54
N MET A 302 -6.64 15.94 -1.75
CA MET A 302 -6.25 17.21 -1.09
C MET A 302 -6.72 18.45 -1.84
N ARG A 303 -6.95 18.33 -3.14
CA ARG A 303 -7.34 19.44 -4.00
C ARG A 303 -8.73 19.23 -4.55
N VAL A 304 -9.40 20.33 -4.82
CA VAL A 304 -10.77 20.31 -5.38
C VAL A 304 -10.77 20.00 -6.89
N ASP A 305 -9.67 20.21 -7.58
CA ASP A 305 -9.54 20.04 -9.04
C ASP A 305 -8.34 19.14 -9.39
N GLU A 306 -8.55 17.83 -9.30
CA GLU A 306 -7.57 16.78 -9.57
C GLU A 306 -8.18 15.69 -10.45
N VAL A 307 -7.34 15.07 -11.28
CA VAL A 307 -7.72 13.86 -12.02
C VAL A 307 -7.80 12.69 -11.03
N MET A 308 -8.97 12.04 -10.97
CA MET A 308 -9.14 10.84 -10.14
C MET A 308 -8.60 9.62 -10.87
N ILE A 309 -7.68 8.90 -10.24
CA ILE A 309 -7.08 7.66 -10.75
C ILE A 309 -7.41 6.53 -9.80
N GLY A 310 -8.03 5.48 -10.30
CA GLY A 310 -8.45 4.36 -9.43
C GLY A 310 -8.92 3.13 -10.20
N ASP A 311 -9.33 2.11 -9.46
CA ASP A 311 -10.03 0.94 -10.01
C ASP A 311 -11.52 1.25 -10.26
N VAL A 312 -12.21 0.38 -10.98
CA VAL A 312 -13.64 0.51 -11.32
C VAL A 312 -14.48 0.78 -10.09
N SER A 313 -14.27 0.04 -9.01
CA SER A 313 -15.04 0.17 -7.76
C SER A 313 -14.92 1.56 -7.14
N LYS A 314 -13.84 2.26 -7.37
CA LYS A 314 -13.55 3.60 -6.84
C LYS A 314 -14.14 4.69 -7.74
N LEU A 315 -14.05 4.51 -9.05
CA LEU A 315 -14.55 5.48 -10.02
C LEU A 315 -16.06 5.45 -10.19
N MET A 316 -16.75 4.38 -9.81
CA MET A 316 -18.21 4.27 -9.94
C MET A 316 -19.00 5.36 -9.18
N ILE A 317 -18.39 6.00 -8.19
CA ILE A 317 -19.03 7.05 -7.38
C ILE A 317 -18.90 8.42 -8.04
N GLY A 318 -17.97 8.57 -8.99
CA GLY A 318 -17.67 9.84 -9.65
C GLY A 318 -18.57 10.13 -10.85
N ASP A 319 -18.64 11.40 -11.20
CA ASP A 319 -19.35 11.93 -12.37
C ASP A 319 -18.34 12.52 -13.35
N TYR A 320 -17.87 11.70 -14.30
CA TYR A 320 -16.80 12.08 -15.21
C TYR A 320 -17.33 12.39 -16.60
N LYS A 321 -16.96 13.55 -17.16
CA LYS A 321 -17.21 13.88 -18.57
C LYS A 321 -16.31 13.08 -19.48
N ALA A 322 -15.05 12.87 -19.09
CA ALA A 322 -14.08 12.08 -19.82
C ALA A 322 -13.55 10.93 -18.96
N LEU A 323 -13.54 9.73 -19.50
CA LEU A 323 -12.97 8.57 -18.86
C LEU A 323 -11.86 7.97 -19.72
N PHE A 324 -10.70 7.79 -19.12
CA PHE A 324 -9.55 7.13 -19.71
C PHE A 324 -9.35 5.77 -19.03
N VAL A 325 -9.19 4.71 -19.83
CA VAL A 325 -8.95 3.35 -19.34
C VAL A 325 -7.61 2.90 -19.87
N VAL A 326 -6.67 2.63 -18.99
CA VAL A 326 -5.32 2.17 -19.34
C VAL A 326 -5.14 0.68 -19.04
N GLY A 327 -4.22 0.03 -19.77
CA GLY A 327 -3.90 -1.38 -19.58
C GLY A 327 -5.00 -2.33 -20.06
N CYS A 328 -5.68 -2.01 -21.16
CA CYS A 328 -6.73 -2.84 -21.75
C CYS A 328 -6.14 -4.05 -22.50
N ILE A 329 -5.50 -4.98 -21.78
CA ILE A 329 -4.98 -6.25 -22.31
C ILE A 329 -5.77 -7.43 -21.71
N SER A 330 -5.86 -8.53 -22.45
CA SER A 330 -6.68 -9.69 -22.08
C SER A 330 -6.24 -10.40 -20.80
N SER A 331 -4.99 -10.20 -20.38
CA SER A 331 -4.46 -10.69 -19.10
C SER A 331 -4.83 -9.83 -17.91
N ASN A 332 -5.19 -8.55 -18.14
CA ASN A 332 -5.45 -7.57 -17.09
C ASN A 332 -6.91 -7.09 -17.10
N PHE A 333 -7.35 -6.45 -18.20
CA PHE A 333 -8.71 -5.91 -18.26
C PHE A 333 -9.24 -5.77 -19.70
N PRO A 334 -10.47 -6.26 -20.02
CA PRO A 334 -11.23 -7.22 -19.22
C PRO A 334 -10.53 -8.57 -19.15
N LYS A 335 -10.42 -9.14 -17.95
CA LYS A 335 -9.68 -10.38 -17.74
C LYS A 335 -10.46 -11.58 -18.27
N SER A 336 -9.77 -12.46 -19.01
CA SER A 336 -10.36 -13.68 -19.53
C SER A 336 -9.93 -14.89 -18.71
N TYR A 337 -10.88 -15.53 -18.08
CA TYR A 337 -10.66 -16.74 -17.28
C TYR A 337 -10.89 -17.98 -18.14
N LYS A 338 -9.80 -18.57 -18.63
CA LYS A 338 -9.83 -19.77 -19.50
C LYS A 338 -9.25 -21.03 -18.87
N LYS A 339 -8.47 -20.87 -17.77
CA LYS A 339 -7.83 -22.00 -17.10
C LYS A 339 -8.78 -22.62 -16.10
N GLU A 340 -8.84 -23.96 -16.08
CA GLU A 340 -9.49 -24.69 -15.02
C GLU A 340 -8.64 -24.61 -13.75
N ASP A 341 -9.31 -24.33 -12.63
CA ASP A 341 -8.73 -24.43 -11.29
C ASP A 341 -8.61 -25.93 -10.91
N LEU A 342 -8.15 -26.21 -9.68
CA LEU A 342 -8.11 -27.57 -9.13
C LEU A 342 -9.47 -28.30 -9.23
N LEU A 343 -10.58 -27.56 -9.20
CA LEU A 343 -11.94 -28.07 -9.42
C LEU A 343 -12.47 -27.50 -10.73
N SER A 344 -12.99 -28.38 -11.59
CA SER A 344 -13.67 -27.96 -12.81
C SER A 344 -14.95 -27.17 -12.50
N ASP A 345 -15.45 -26.40 -13.46
CA ASP A 345 -16.73 -25.69 -13.30
C ASP A 345 -17.91 -26.65 -13.04
N MET A 346 -17.83 -27.89 -13.54
CA MET A 346 -18.83 -28.93 -13.26
C MET A 346 -18.75 -29.41 -11.81
N ASP A 347 -17.55 -29.61 -11.28
CA ASP A 347 -17.35 -29.99 -9.88
C ASP A 347 -17.83 -28.90 -8.93
N LYS A 348 -17.52 -27.62 -9.22
CA LYS A 348 -18.00 -26.47 -8.43
C LYS A 348 -19.53 -26.40 -8.42
N LYS A 349 -20.20 -26.62 -9.56
CA LYS A 349 -21.66 -26.67 -9.62
C LYS A 349 -22.24 -27.84 -8.83
N TYR A 350 -21.61 -29.02 -8.93
CA TYR A 350 -22.05 -30.20 -8.18
C TYR A 350 -21.94 -29.98 -6.67
N LEU A 351 -20.81 -29.45 -6.20
CA LEU A 351 -20.60 -29.15 -4.78
C LEU A 351 -21.54 -28.05 -4.26
N ARG A 352 -21.78 -27.02 -5.06
CA ARG A 352 -22.77 -25.98 -4.73
C ARG A 352 -24.18 -26.53 -4.56
N ASN A 353 -24.59 -27.48 -5.41
CA ASN A 353 -25.88 -28.18 -5.27
C ASN A 353 -25.95 -29.06 -4.01
N LYS A 354 -24.82 -29.40 -3.41
CA LYS A 354 -24.72 -30.12 -2.11
C LYS A 354 -24.67 -29.16 -0.91
N GLY A 355 -24.82 -27.85 -1.11
CA GLY A 355 -24.80 -26.84 -0.05
C GLY A 355 -23.39 -26.39 0.36
N ILE A 356 -22.35 -26.72 -0.42
CA ILE A 356 -21.00 -26.25 -0.19
C ILE A 356 -20.78 -24.98 -0.98
N GLU A 357 -20.63 -23.85 -0.29
CA GLU A 357 -20.31 -22.56 -0.92
C GLU A 357 -18.87 -22.55 -1.42
N LEU A 358 -18.69 -22.32 -2.71
CA LEU A 358 -17.40 -22.23 -3.38
C LEU A 358 -17.33 -20.93 -4.19
N SER A 359 -16.10 -20.50 -4.49
CA SER A 359 -15.86 -19.38 -5.44
C SER A 359 -16.57 -19.63 -6.78
N GLY A 360 -16.98 -18.55 -7.46
CA GLY A 360 -17.69 -18.60 -8.73
C GLY A 360 -16.96 -19.43 -9.81
N THR A 361 -17.74 -19.93 -10.77
CA THR A 361 -17.19 -20.63 -11.95
C THR A 361 -16.46 -19.66 -12.87
N ASN A 362 -15.68 -20.14 -13.83
CA ASN A 362 -15.02 -19.28 -14.82
C ASN A 362 -16.06 -18.54 -15.66
N VAL A 363 -17.23 -19.10 -15.86
CA VAL A 363 -18.36 -18.41 -16.53
C VAL A 363 -18.84 -17.24 -15.70
N ASP A 364 -19.01 -17.42 -14.38
CA ASP A 364 -19.43 -16.33 -13.46
C ASP A 364 -18.40 -15.20 -13.44
N LYS A 365 -17.11 -15.56 -13.38
CA LYS A 365 -16.00 -14.59 -13.39
C LYS A 365 -15.95 -13.78 -14.71
N ASN A 366 -16.11 -14.46 -15.85
CA ASN A 366 -16.12 -13.78 -17.15
C ASN A 366 -17.37 -12.87 -17.32
N LEU A 367 -18.52 -13.26 -16.78
CA LEU A 367 -19.70 -12.41 -16.75
C LEU A 367 -19.48 -11.17 -15.87
N SER A 368 -18.83 -11.33 -14.73
CA SER A 368 -18.47 -10.22 -13.85
C SER A 368 -17.52 -9.23 -14.55
N GLU A 369 -16.52 -9.69 -15.30
CA GLU A 369 -15.63 -8.82 -16.08
C GLU A 369 -16.39 -8.07 -17.21
N ARG A 370 -17.31 -8.73 -17.87
CA ARG A 370 -18.19 -8.06 -18.86
C ARG A 370 -19.07 -6.99 -18.21
N TYR A 371 -19.62 -7.28 -17.02
CA TYR A 371 -20.39 -6.31 -16.26
C TYR A 371 -19.54 -5.12 -15.81
N LEU A 372 -18.29 -5.36 -15.38
CA LEU A 372 -17.37 -4.28 -15.05
C LEU A 372 -17.11 -3.37 -16.25
N MET A 373 -16.89 -3.94 -17.44
CA MET A 373 -16.72 -3.14 -18.66
C MET A 373 -17.99 -2.35 -19.02
N TYR A 374 -19.16 -2.96 -18.86
CA TYR A 374 -20.42 -2.25 -18.99
C TYR A 374 -20.55 -1.08 -18.02
N SER A 375 -20.16 -1.28 -16.77
CA SER A 375 -20.16 -0.22 -15.74
C SER A 375 -19.24 0.95 -16.13
N ILE A 376 -18.07 0.67 -16.73
CA ILE A 376 -17.14 1.70 -17.23
C ILE A 376 -17.78 2.55 -18.33
N ILE A 377 -18.47 1.93 -19.27
CA ILE A 377 -19.20 2.64 -20.33
C ILE A 377 -20.27 3.57 -19.73
N ASN A 378 -20.86 3.15 -18.61
CA ASN A 378 -21.86 3.94 -17.90
C ASN A 378 -21.30 5.12 -17.11
N ILE A 379 -20.08 5.04 -16.61
CA ILE A 379 -19.42 6.14 -15.88
C ILE A 379 -19.09 7.31 -16.81
N SER A 380 -18.69 7.03 -18.05
CA SER A 380 -18.32 8.05 -19.02
C SER A 380 -19.53 8.74 -19.63
N ARG A 381 -19.56 10.09 -19.63
CA ARG A 381 -20.68 10.86 -20.19
C ARG A 381 -20.47 11.34 -21.61
N GLU A 382 -19.28 11.85 -21.92
CA GLU A 382 -19.03 12.55 -23.18
C GLU A 382 -17.83 11.97 -23.95
N PHE A 383 -16.87 11.35 -23.25
CA PHE A 383 -15.61 10.93 -23.87
C PHE A 383 -15.05 9.66 -23.24
N LEU A 384 -14.79 8.64 -24.04
CA LEU A 384 -14.19 7.38 -23.61
C LEU A 384 -12.92 7.11 -24.41
N TYR A 385 -11.81 6.92 -23.69
CA TYR A 385 -10.52 6.62 -24.26
C TYR A 385 -9.99 5.31 -23.67
N LEU A 386 -9.79 4.33 -24.51
CA LEU A 386 -9.23 3.02 -24.14
C LEU A 386 -7.80 2.93 -24.68
N SER A 387 -6.86 2.44 -23.90
CA SER A 387 -5.50 2.23 -24.34
C SER A 387 -4.95 0.89 -23.88
N TYR A 388 -3.98 0.38 -24.64
CA TYR A 388 -3.29 -0.86 -24.30
C TYR A 388 -1.84 -0.83 -24.78
N PRO A 389 -0.90 -1.36 -23.96
CA PRO A 389 0.48 -1.55 -24.35
C PRO A 389 0.65 -2.88 -25.13
N ILE A 390 1.61 -2.93 -26.06
CA ILE A 390 1.94 -4.14 -26.80
C ILE A 390 3.11 -4.91 -26.23
N SER A 391 3.92 -4.27 -25.39
CA SER A 391 5.05 -4.89 -24.70
C SER A 391 5.15 -4.35 -23.26
N ASP A 392 5.80 -5.12 -22.42
CA ASP A 392 6.26 -4.62 -21.12
C ASP A 392 7.56 -3.81 -21.27
N MET A 393 8.11 -3.29 -20.15
CA MET A 393 9.38 -2.54 -20.15
C MET A 393 10.59 -3.38 -20.55
N ASN A 394 10.49 -4.71 -20.49
CA ASN A 394 11.52 -5.65 -20.91
C ASN A 394 11.36 -6.08 -22.37
N SER A 395 10.47 -5.42 -23.11
CA SER A 395 10.15 -5.71 -24.52
C SER A 395 9.53 -7.09 -24.74
N MET A 396 8.93 -7.69 -23.70
CA MET A 396 8.13 -8.90 -23.84
C MET A 396 6.74 -8.54 -24.38
N SER A 397 6.28 -9.25 -25.39
CA SER A 397 4.94 -9.01 -25.96
C SER A 397 3.85 -9.34 -24.96
N LEU A 398 2.91 -8.41 -24.78
CA LEU A 398 1.71 -8.59 -24.00
C LEU A 398 0.57 -9.06 -24.91
N SER A 399 -0.15 -10.07 -24.50
CA SER A 399 -1.26 -10.67 -25.27
C SER A 399 -2.61 -10.22 -24.74
#